data_e440ee3d0fc35a1bed2992ee3283f738
#
_entry.id   e440ee3d0fc35a1bed2992ee3283f738
#
_cell.length_a   1.000
_cell.length_b   1.000
_cell.length_c   1.000
_cell.angle_alpha   90.00
_cell.angle_beta   90.00
_cell.angle_gamma   90.00
#
_symmetry.space_group_name_H-M   'P 1'
#
loop_
_entity.id
_entity.type
_entity.pdbx_description
1 polymer ?
#
loop_
_entity_poly.entity_id
_entity_poly.type
_entity_poly.pdbx_seq_one_letter_code
_entity_poly.pdbx_strand_id
1 'polypeptide(L)'
;MNPTLQHLAGPLLCALSVAACGGSDGGAETGAVSTGEDSGGPPVVTGTTDGTGMAGTSGVVGTTGITSTGDTPTTGATATGDPPPDLPPAVQCDPGAGGPYWLLEGESLEFTVTCKTGLELSGGAFTIDPLPAGATWDPDTATLSWTPGLDQGAVYNLTITADAFGETGSVKIGVADRWDDPDNTPVVDPLIYGEEFGLPVLHLTADPAIDDDTYRPATVIYAGHTYMAEAKYRGAASLGYPKKSYTLKFTKEDKFSEPGRAGGFLDKRKVVLISTFDDNAYVRQRLAYELWNVLDPDHVQIQVYSGVVFLDGAYYGLYTFADHVDGYLMEDHGLAQDGNLYKARTHDGDFRLTKNGGKDLKSTPHEGLTKEEGVPIDGEPGAYDDLDELITFVATAPDASFLAEIDDRIDRRDYEDWWIFVSLIMGDDSAGKNSYHYHDPLTGPWRYMPWDFNDSFGQTWQTARKGFDAAPEDYVWANEMFARFLELPVIGEPLRARYGEVLQDVYDVDAVLDRLDAMLDETAVSGLRDEGRWGEQYQSYGGWNWRDDFTTYDEEVEYLRQWIIDRWAYVDGIY
;
A
#
# COMPACT_ATOMS: atom_id res chain seq x y z
N MET A 1 27.41 3.65 60.44
CA MET A 1 27.54 5.09 60.28
C MET A 1 27.39 5.39 58.81
N ASN A 2 26.23 5.89 58.44
CA ASN A 2 25.88 6.30 57.09
C ASN A 2 26.37 7.72 56.81
N PRO A 3 26.69 8.10 55.59
CA PRO A 3 25.87 9.15 55.03
C PRO A 3 25.41 8.90 53.55
N THR A 4 24.17 9.14 53.36
CA THR A 4 23.38 9.64 52.26
C THR A 4 24.14 10.32 51.13
N LEU A 5 23.90 9.88 49.90
CA LEU A 5 24.16 10.64 48.68
C LEU A 5 22.85 10.73 47.89
N GLN A 6 22.36 11.96 47.79
CA GLN A 6 21.27 12.36 46.89
C GLN A 6 21.78 12.39 45.45
N HIS A 7 21.11 11.71 44.54
CA HIS A 7 21.29 11.87 43.11
C HIS A 7 20.34 12.95 42.58
N LEU A 8 20.93 14.04 42.15
CA LEU A 8 20.31 15.00 41.25
C LEU A 8 20.60 14.54 39.82
N ALA A 9 19.59 14.10 39.10
CA ALA A 9 19.64 13.90 37.66
C ALA A 9 19.17 15.18 36.97
N GLY A 10 20.10 15.85 36.30
CA GLY A 10 19.76 16.92 35.35
C GLY A 10 19.87 16.36 33.94
N PRO A 11 19.03 16.82 32.99
CA PRO A 11 19.11 16.34 31.64
C PRO A 11 20.33 16.93 30.93
N LEU A 12 21.14 16.07 30.38
CA LEU A 12 22.27 16.42 29.51
C LEU A 12 21.74 16.70 28.11
N LEU A 13 21.62 17.97 27.75
CA LEU A 13 21.44 18.40 26.37
C LEU A 13 22.72 18.09 25.59
N CYS A 14 22.70 17.08 24.76
CA CYS A 14 23.76 16.84 23.78
C CYS A 14 23.43 17.63 22.51
N ALA A 15 23.99 18.83 22.40
CA ALA A 15 23.98 19.59 21.16
C ALA A 15 25.02 18.96 20.22
N LEU A 16 24.59 18.12 19.29
CA LEU A 16 25.41 17.74 18.14
C LEU A 16 25.15 18.73 17.01
N SER A 17 26.16 19.53 16.73
CA SER A 17 26.25 20.32 15.51
C SER A 17 26.34 19.39 14.32
N VAL A 18 25.24 19.25 13.58
CA VAL A 18 25.23 18.64 12.25
C VAL A 18 25.78 19.66 11.28
N ALA A 19 26.96 19.36 10.75
CA ALA A 19 27.48 20.06 9.57
C ALA A 19 26.49 19.83 8.41
N ALA A 20 25.94 20.92 7.91
CA ALA A 20 25.09 20.92 6.73
C ALA A 20 25.91 20.46 5.53
N CYS A 21 25.69 19.24 5.08
CA CYS A 21 25.91 18.89 3.68
C CYS A 21 24.67 19.32 2.93
N GLY A 22 24.74 20.48 2.29
CA GLY A 22 23.74 20.92 1.34
C GLY A 22 23.77 20.02 0.12
N GLY A 23 22.82 19.10 0.04
CA GLY A 23 22.43 18.44 -1.19
C GLY A 23 21.16 19.13 -1.65
N SER A 24 21.27 19.90 -2.71
CA SER A 24 20.14 20.56 -3.34
C SER A 24 19.34 19.55 -4.15
N ASP A 25 18.26 19.03 -3.59
CA ASP A 25 17.22 18.33 -4.34
C ASP A 25 16.26 19.36 -4.98
N GLY A 26 16.80 20.10 -5.91
CA GLY A 26 16.08 21.04 -6.75
C GLY A 26 16.16 20.61 -8.20
N GLY A 27 15.52 19.51 -8.55
CA GLY A 27 15.28 19.13 -9.94
C GLY A 27 14.10 19.91 -10.50
N ALA A 28 14.30 21.19 -10.81
CA ALA A 28 13.39 21.88 -11.71
C ALA A 28 13.54 21.24 -13.09
N GLU A 29 12.49 20.60 -13.59
CA GLU A 29 12.37 20.28 -15.02
C GLU A 29 12.29 21.61 -15.79
N THR A 30 13.43 22.12 -16.23
CA THR A 30 13.45 23.16 -17.26
C THR A 30 13.03 22.52 -18.57
N GLY A 31 11.77 22.66 -18.89
CA GLY A 31 11.24 22.39 -20.22
C GLY A 31 11.94 23.34 -21.21
N ALA A 32 12.83 22.80 -22.01
CA ALA A 32 13.38 23.49 -23.16
C ALA A 32 12.24 23.70 -24.17
N VAL A 33 11.75 24.91 -24.26
CA VAL A 33 10.87 25.36 -25.35
C VAL A 33 11.72 25.43 -26.62
N SER A 34 11.60 24.46 -27.49
CA SER A 34 12.03 24.59 -28.88
C SER A 34 10.94 25.34 -29.64
N THR A 35 11.24 26.56 -29.99
CA THR A 35 10.48 27.34 -30.98
C THR A 35 10.67 26.71 -32.35
N GLY A 36 9.62 26.07 -32.85
CA GLY A 36 9.48 25.67 -34.24
C GLY A 36 8.15 26.24 -34.74
N GLU A 37 8.23 27.37 -35.45
CA GLU A 37 7.13 27.86 -36.26
C GLU A 37 6.80 26.84 -37.34
N ASP A 38 5.56 26.39 -37.41
CA ASP A 38 5.01 26.04 -38.71
C ASP A 38 3.49 26.32 -38.76
N SER A 39 3.14 27.13 -39.73
CA SER A 39 1.83 27.64 -40.06
C SER A 39 1.07 26.61 -40.91
N GLY A 40 -0.09 26.20 -40.46
CA GLY A 40 -1.01 25.38 -41.30
C GLY A 40 -2.41 25.37 -40.70
N GLY A 41 -3.25 26.25 -41.21
CA GLY A 41 -4.65 26.36 -40.82
C GLY A 41 -5.50 25.15 -41.25
N PRO A 42 -6.68 24.95 -40.65
CA PRO A 42 -7.52 23.78 -40.86
C PRO A 42 -8.42 23.94 -42.10
N PRO A 43 -8.79 22.86 -42.78
CA PRO A 43 -9.88 22.89 -43.71
C PRO A 43 -11.21 22.66 -42.99
N VAL A 44 -12.08 23.64 -43.15
CA VAL A 44 -13.52 23.58 -42.90
C VAL A 44 -14.13 22.61 -43.93
N VAL A 45 -14.86 21.61 -43.45
CA VAL A 45 -15.82 20.88 -44.29
C VAL A 45 -17.19 21.01 -43.64
N THR A 46 -18.01 21.79 -44.26
CA THR A 46 -19.46 21.84 -44.11
C THR A 46 -20.11 20.71 -44.88
N GLY A 47 -21.07 20.04 -44.28
CA GLY A 47 -21.89 19.01 -44.96
C GLY A 47 -23.09 18.62 -44.10
N THR A 48 -24.11 19.30 -44.29
CA THR A 48 -25.55 19.23 -44.06
C THR A 48 -26.19 17.84 -44.04
N THR A 49 -27.07 17.70 -43.05
CA THR A 49 -28.50 17.32 -42.99
C THR A 49 -28.98 15.93 -43.43
N ASP A 50 -29.80 15.49 -42.57
CA ASP A 50 -31.10 14.78 -42.58
C ASP A 50 -30.98 13.38 -41.96
N GLY A 51 -31.75 12.98 -40.96
CA GLY A 51 -33.13 13.32 -40.59
C GLY A 51 -33.81 12.02 -40.19
N THR A 52 -34.70 12.14 -39.24
CA THR A 52 -35.65 11.12 -38.78
C THR A 52 -35.06 10.01 -37.87
N GLY A 53 -35.35 9.89 -36.62
CA GLY A 53 -36.62 10.03 -35.89
C GLY A 53 -37.18 8.67 -35.58
N MET A 54 -37.10 8.28 -34.31
CA MET A 54 -38.26 7.83 -33.56
C MET A 54 -37.87 7.30 -32.17
N ALA A 55 -38.60 7.83 -31.24
CA ALA A 55 -38.69 7.50 -29.83
C ALA A 55 -39.46 6.17 -29.63
N GLY A 56 -39.28 5.63 -28.38
CA GLY A 56 -40.15 4.58 -27.87
C GLY A 56 -39.53 3.94 -26.64
N THR A 57 -39.63 4.55 -25.52
CA THR A 57 -40.54 4.37 -24.37
C THR A 57 -40.45 3.00 -23.67
N SER A 58 -40.07 3.11 -22.41
CA SER A 58 -40.25 2.22 -21.28
C SER A 58 -41.66 1.57 -21.22
N GLY A 59 -41.70 0.35 -20.69
CA GLY A 59 -42.95 -0.29 -20.28
C GLY A 59 -42.73 -1.37 -19.25
N VAL A 60 -43.16 -1.07 -18.04
CA VAL A 60 -43.19 -1.90 -16.86
C VAL A 60 -44.55 -2.61 -16.76
N VAL A 61 -44.56 -3.81 -16.17
CA VAL A 61 -45.64 -4.45 -15.35
C VAL A 61 -46.82 -5.13 -16.08
N GLY A 62 -47.17 -6.31 -15.55
CA GLY A 62 -48.52 -6.74 -15.45
C GLY A 62 -48.77 -8.24 -15.39
N THR A 63 -48.83 -8.77 -14.18
CA THR A 63 -49.63 -9.93 -13.82
C THR A 63 -51.09 -9.76 -14.25
N THR A 64 -51.71 -10.79 -14.80
CA THR A 64 -53.06 -11.24 -14.40
C THR A 64 -53.40 -12.56 -15.07
N GLY A 65 -53.95 -13.47 -14.33
CA GLY A 65 -54.51 -14.71 -14.77
C GLY A 65 -55.88 -14.54 -15.40
N ILE A 66 -56.27 -15.49 -16.23
CA ILE A 66 -57.67 -15.75 -16.58
C ILE A 66 -57.89 -17.26 -16.60
N THR A 67 -58.87 -17.66 -15.82
CA THR A 67 -59.60 -18.94 -15.83
C THR A 67 -60.56 -19.03 -17.02
N SER A 68 -60.75 -20.22 -17.57
CA SER A 68 -62.07 -20.78 -17.93
C SER A 68 -61.91 -22.16 -18.56
N THR A 69 -62.37 -23.16 -17.92
CA THR A 69 -63.58 -24.00 -18.10
C THR A 69 -63.75 -24.67 -19.44
N GLY A 70 -63.86 -25.99 -19.37
CA GLY A 70 -64.73 -26.68 -20.28
C GLY A 70 -64.25 -28.02 -20.78
N ASP A 71 -64.75 -29.01 -20.13
CA ASP A 71 -65.36 -30.29 -20.56
C ASP A 71 -64.50 -31.52 -20.81
N THR A 72 -64.79 -32.47 -19.93
CA THR A 72 -64.50 -33.90 -19.99
C THR A 72 -65.24 -34.62 -21.13
N PRO A 73 -64.71 -35.76 -21.64
CA PRO A 73 -65.29 -36.98 -21.11
C PRO A 73 -64.32 -38.11 -20.78
N THR A 74 -64.72 -38.76 -19.70
CA THR A 74 -64.30 -40.03 -19.13
C THR A 74 -63.99 -41.16 -20.11
N THR A 75 -62.89 -41.88 -19.87
CA THR A 75 -62.93 -43.34 -19.72
C THR A 75 -61.73 -43.79 -18.91
N GLY A 76 -61.99 -44.60 -17.87
CA GLY A 76 -61.05 -45.01 -16.90
C GLY A 76 -60.07 -46.08 -17.35
N ALA A 77 -58.92 -46.04 -16.70
CA ALA A 77 -58.08 -47.18 -16.36
C ALA A 77 -57.30 -46.80 -15.15
N THR A 78 -57.63 -47.35 -14.02
CA THR A 78 -56.80 -47.37 -12.80
C THR A 78 -55.56 -48.17 -13.09
N ALA A 79 -54.42 -47.48 -13.23
CA ALA A 79 -53.11 -48.06 -13.05
C ALA A 79 -52.55 -47.48 -11.75
N THR A 80 -52.64 -48.25 -10.68
CA THR A 80 -51.81 -48.08 -9.50
C THR A 80 -50.39 -48.46 -9.84
N GLY A 81 -49.65 -47.47 -10.37
CA GLY A 81 -48.19 -47.55 -10.48
C GLY A 81 -47.63 -46.75 -9.31
N ASP A 82 -46.88 -47.42 -8.46
CA ASP A 82 -46.01 -46.75 -7.49
C ASP A 82 -45.19 -45.69 -8.22
N PRO A 83 -44.93 -44.51 -7.62
CA PRO A 83 -43.99 -43.57 -8.19
C PRO A 83 -42.65 -44.30 -8.42
N PRO A 84 -41.95 -44.03 -9.53
CA PRO A 84 -40.64 -44.64 -9.76
C PRO A 84 -39.80 -44.34 -8.53
N PRO A 85 -39.02 -45.32 -8.05
CA PRO A 85 -38.15 -45.09 -6.92
C PRO A 85 -37.29 -43.87 -7.24
N ASP A 86 -37.20 -42.91 -6.30
CA ASP A 86 -36.29 -41.82 -6.38
C ASP A 86 -34.91 -42.41 -6.71
N LEU A 87 -34.40 -42.14 -7.92
CA LEU A 87 -33.06 -42.48 -8.26
C LEU A 87 -32.17 -41.76 -7.26
N PRO A 88 -31.25 -42.45 -6.57
CA PRO A 88 -30.32 -41.77 -5.70
C PRO A 88 -29.64 -40.64 -6.50
N PRO A 89 -29.43 -39.44 -5.89
CA PRO A 89 -28.77 -38.37 -6.57
C PRO A 89 -27.49 -38.93 -7.23
N ALA A 90 -27.29 -38.61 -8.52
CA ALA A 90 -26.15 -39.12 -9.25
C ALA A 90 -24.90 -38.79 -8.40
N VAL A 91 -24.17 -39.81 -8.02
CA VAL A 91 -22.94 -39.67 -7.24
C VAL A 91 -21.95 -38.95 -8.16
N GLN A 92 -21.60 -37.73 -7.81
CA GLN A 92 -20.68 -36.89 -8.55
C GLN A 92 -19.33 -36.87 -7.83
N CYS A 93 -18.25 -36.81 -8.57
CA CYS A 93 -16.93 -36.55 -8.04
C CYS A 93 -16.56 -35.09 -8.33
N ASP A 94 -16.27 -34.31 -7.29
CA ASP A 94 -15.57 -33.03 -7.42
C ASP A 94 -14.08 -33.32 -7.15
N PRO A 95 -13.25 -33.46 -8.23
CA PRO A 95 -11.86 -33.83 -8.06
C PRO A 95 -11.07 -32.68 -7.48
N GLY A 96 -10.17 -32.99 -6.52
CA GLY A 96 -9.31 -32.00 -5.90
C GLY A 96 -8.08 -32.64 -5.25
N ALA A 97 -7.08 -31.83 -5.07
CA ALA A 97 -5.79 -32.23 -4.49
C ALA A 97 -5.41 -31.36 -3.27
N GLY A 98 -6.28 -30.46 -2.83
CA GLY A 98 -5.90 -29.41 -1.88
C GLY A 98 -5.13 -28.27 -2.56
N GLY A 99 -4.24 -27.62 -1.85
CA GLY A 99 -3.45 -26.50 -2.34
C GLY A 99 -4.15 -25.14 -2.07
N PRO A 100 -3.57 -24.02 -2.56
CA PRO A 100 -2.35 -23.96 -3.37
C PRO A 100 -1.12 -24.48 -2.62
N TYR A 101 -0.19 -25.08 -3.37
CA TYR A 101 1.11 -25.53 -2.84
C TYR A 101 2.18 -24.51 -3.22
N TRP A 102 3.06 -24.19 -2.27
CA TRP A 102 4.23 -23.36 -2.49
C TRP A 102 5.48 -24.09 -2.02
N LEU A 103 6.53 -24.08 -2.83
CA LEU A 103 7.81 -24.69 -2.51
C LEU A 103 8.94 -23.91 -3.19
N LEU A 104 10.15 -24.07 -2.67
CA LEU A 104 11.36 -23.60 -3.34
C LEU A 104 11.82 -24.62 -4.38
N GLU A 105 12.54 -24.16 -5.38
CA GLU A 105 13.27 -25.03 -6.29
C GLU A 105 14.15 -26.02 -5.53
N GLY A 106 14.16 -27.28 -5.97
CA GLY A 106 14.87 -28.38 -5.29
C GLY A 106 14.11 -29.00 -4.10
N GLU A 107 13.02 -28.44 -3.63
CA GLU A 107 12.16 -29.07 -2.63
C GLU A 107 11.21 -30.07 -3.26
N SER A 108 10.86 -31.11 -2.51
CA SER A 108 9.98 -32.18 -3.00
C SER A 108 8.53 -31.91 -2.60
N LEU A 109 7.63 -32.06 -3.55
CA LEU A 109 6.19 -31.99 -3.38
C LEU A 109 5.57 -33.36 -3.66
N GLU A 110 4.65 -33.79 -2.79
CA GLU A 110 3.79 -34.95 -3.03
C GLU A 110 2.37 -34.64 -2.58
N PHE A 111 1.39 -34.96 -3.41
CA PHE A 111 -0.02 -34.89 -3.04
C PHE A 111 -0.85 -35.95 -3.76
N THR A 112 -1.98 -36.31 -3.14
CA THR A 112 -2.93 -37.28 -3.68
C THR A 112 -4.23 -36.59 -4.09
N VAL A 113 -4.76 -36.94 -5.25
CA VAL A 113 -6.06 -36.48 -5.76
C VAL A 113 -7.18 -37.30 -5.17
N THR A 114 -8.24 -36.64 -4.73
CA THR A 114 -9.45 -37.28 -4.18
C THR A 114 -10.70 -36.59 -4.68
N CYS A 115 -11.87 -37.22 -4.49
CA CYS A 115 -13.16 -36.54 -4.64
C CYS A 115 -13.51 -35.80 -3.36
N LYS A 116 -13.67 -34.47 -3.44
CA LYS A 116 -14.11 -33.65 -2.29
C LYS A 116 -15.51 -34.06 -1.78
N THR A 117 -16.31 -34.71 -2.61
CA THR A 117 -17.60 -35.27 -2.24
C THR A 117 -17.51 -36.51 -1.35
N GLY A 118 -16.30 -37.01 -1.06
CA GLY A 118 -16.07 -38.20 -0.26
C GLY A 118 -16.29 -39.52 -1.01
N LEU A 119 -16.49 -39.47 -2.34
CA LEU A 119 -16.54 -40.66 -3.17
C LEU A 119 -15.14 -41.29 -3.30
N GLU A 120 -14.99 -42.54 -2.90
CA GLU A 120 -13.75 -43.27 -3.09
C GLU A 120 -13.67 -43.81 -4.53
N LEU A 121 -12.69 -43.34 -5.29
CA LEU A 121 -12.37 -43.81 -6.64
C LEU A 121 -10.98 -44.46 -6.63
N SER A 122 -10.77 -45.41 -7.51
CA SER A 122 -9.40 -45.94 -7.75
C SER A 122 -8.57 -44.85 -8.43
N GLY A 123 -7.26 -44.86 -8.18
CA GLY A 123 -6.33 -43.86 -8.73
C GLY A 123 -6.40 -43.71 -10.24
N GLY A 124 -6.61 -44.81 -10.99
CA GLY A 124 -6.78 -44.76 -12.45
C GLY A 124 -8.05 -44.07 -12.98
N ALA A 125 -8.86 -43.52 -12.09
CA ALA A 125 -10.03 -42.71 -12.45
C ALA A 125 -9.73 -41.22 -12.64
N PHE A 126 -8.49 -40.76 -12.40
CA PHE A 126 -8.08 -39.37 -12.52
C PHE A 126 -6.95 -39.18 -13.52
N THR A 127 -7.01 -38.07 -14.24
CA THR A 127 -5.91 -37.56 -15.06
C THR A 127 -5.52 -36.16 -14.63
N ILE A 128 -4.25 -35.80 -14.80
CA ILE A 128 -3.68 -34.46 -14.53
C ILE A 128 -3.01 -33.92 -15.79
N ASP A 129 -3.33 -32.68 -16.17
CA ASP A 129 -2.73 -32.00 -17.33
C ASP A 129 -2.72 -30.46 -17.15
N PRO A 130 -1.65 -29.74 -17.56
CA PRO A 130 -0.35 -30.29 -18.00
C PRO A 130 0.48 -30.79 -16.83
N LEU A 131 1.24 -31.89 -17.02
CA LEU A 131 2.18 -32.37 -16.03
C LEU A 131 3.49 -31.55 -16.12
N PRO A 132 4.01 -30.94 -15.04
CA PRO A 132 5.29 -30.23 -15.06
C PRO A 132 6.45 -31.14 -15.48
N ALA A 133 7.45 -30.57 -16.14
CA ALA A 133 8.63 -31.35 -16.54
C ALA A 133 9.31 -31.98 -15.32
N GLY A 134 9.60 -33.28 -15.40
CA GLY A 134 10.18 -34.03 -14.28
C GLY A 134 9.21 -34.49 -13.19
N ALA A 135 7.96 -34.03 -13.22
CA ALA A 135 6.94 -34.55 -12.31
C ALA A 135 6.51 -35.97 -12.75
N THR A 136 6.10 -36.76 -11.78
CA THR A 136 5.58 -38.11 -11.99
C THR A 136 4.16 -38.22 -11.46
N TRP A 137 3.30 -38.90 -12.22
CA TRP A 137 1.94 -39.23 -11.83
C TRP A 137 1.81 -40.74 -11.67
N ASP A 138 1.44 -41.19 -10.48
CA ASP A 138 1.09 -42.59 -10.25
C ASP A 138 -0.43 -42.75 -10.34
N PRO A 139 -0.93 -43.38 -11.42
CA PRO A 139 -2.37 -43.56 -11.61
C PRO A 139 -2.97 -44.61 -10.67
N ASP A 140 -2.18 -45.47 -10.04
CA ASP A 140 -2.69 -46.50 -9.11
C ASP A 140 -3.05 -45.90 -7.75
N THR A 141 -2.30 -44.87 -7.33
CA THR A 141 -2.48 -44.20 -6.04
C THR A 141 -3.09 -42.79 -6.18
N ALA A 142 -3.29 -42.32 -7.41
CA ALA A 142 -3.68 -40.93 -7.73
C ALA A 142 -2.74 -39.90 -7.11
N THR A 143 -1.43 -40.18 -7.12
CA THR A 143 -0.42 -39.35 -6.46
C THR A 143 0.50 -38.67 -7.47
N LEU A 144 0.66 -37.34 -7.34
CA LEU A 144 1.69 -36.58 -8.01
C LEU A 144 2.88 -36.44 -7.08
N SER A 145 4.08 -36.74 -7.62
CA SER A 145 5.36 -36.48 -6.93
C SER A 145 6.26 -35.68 -7.86
N TRP A 146 6.86 -34.60 -7.35
CA TRP A 146 7.71 -33.71 -8.12
C TRP A 146 8.78 -33.06 -7.25
N THR A 147 9.98 -32.90 -7.82
CA THR A 147 11.04 -32.06 -7.29
C THR A 147 11.49 -31.15 -8.42
N PRO A 148 11.06 -29.86 -8.42
CA PRO A 148 11.44 -28.93 -9.48
C PRO A 148 12.95 -28.70 -9.50
N GLY A 149 13.52 -28.56 -10.70
CA GLY A 149 14.90 -28.13 -10.91
C GLY A 149 15.08 -26.63 -10.69
N LEU A 150 16.33 -26.17 -10.70
CA LEU A 150 16.71 -24.77 -10.47
C LEU A 150 16.36 -23.81 -11.65
N ASP A 151 15.66 -24.28 -12.65
CA ASP A 151 15.18 -23.56 -13.82
C ASP A 151 13.65 -23.66 -13.97
N GLN A 152 12.95 -24.03 -12.90
CA GLN A 152 11.52 -24.29 -12.92
C GLN A 152 10.71 -23.36 -12.01
N GLY A 153 11.28 -22.22 -11.60
CA GLY A 153 10.54 -21.16 -10.92
C GLY A 153 9.38 -20.65 -11.76
N ALA A 154 8.15 -20.92 -11.34
CA ALA A 154 6.92 -20.49 -12.03
C ALA A 154 5.66 -20.86 -11.23
N VAL A 155 4.51 -20.37 -11.68
CA VAL A 155 3.20 -20.82 -11.21
C VAL A 155 2.60 -21.82 -12.19
N TYR A 156 2.35 -23.02 -11.71
CA TYR A 156 1.77 -24.13 -12.47
C TYR A 156 0.30 -24.30 -12.09
N ASN A 157 -0.60 -24.16 -13.04
CA ASN A 157 -2.01 -24.46 -12.85
C ASN A 157 -2.33 -25.76 -13.55
N LEU A 158 -2.60 -26.81 -12.78
CA LEU A 158 -2.89 -28.14 -13.29
C LEU A 158 -4.40 -28.39 -13.26
N THR A 159 -4.93 -28.98 -14.32
CA THR A 159 -6.32 -29.45 -14.37
C THR A 159 -6.37 -30.91 -13.97
N ILE A 160 -7.24 -31.25 -13.04
CA ILE A 160 -7.54 -32.61 -12.61
C ILE A 160 -8.87 -33.01 -13.24
N THR A 161 -8.94 -34.13 -13.93
CA THR A 161 -10.17 -34.66 -14.51
C THR A 161 -10.54 -35.99 -13.83
N ALA A 162 -11.77 -36.11 -13.37
CA ALA A 162 -12.35 -37.40 -12.98
C ALA A 162 -12.96 -38.08 -14.22
N ASP A 163 -12.20 -38.96 -14.87
CA ASP A 163 -12.49 -39.48 -16.21
C ASP A 163 -13.85 -40.16 -16.35
N ALA A 164 -14.29 -40.86 -15.30
CA ALA A 164 -15.58 -41.54 -15.30
C ALA A 164 -16.80 -40.59 -15.29
N PHE A 165 -16.60 -39.35 -14.84
CA PHE A 165 -17.66 -38.35 -14.63
C PHE A 165 -17.54 -37.15 -15.59
N GLY A 166 -16.36 -36.93 -16.18
CA GLY A 166 -16.04 -35.75 -16.97
C GLY A 166 -15.97 -34.45 -16.15
N GLU A 167 -15.97 -34.57 -14.82
CA GLU A 167 -15.84 -33.43 -13.90
C GLU A 167 -14.38 -33.03 -13.76
N THR A 168 -14.15 -31.71 -13.62
CA THR A 168 -12.78 -31.15 -13.53
C THR A 168 -12.60 -30.32 -12.29
N GLY A 169 -11.41 -30.39 -11.71
CA GLY A 169 -10.91 -29.51 -10.67
C GLY A 169 -9.58 -28.89 -11.08
N SER A 170 -9.01 -28.08 -10.22
CA SER A 170 -7.68 -27.50 -10.44
C SER A 170 -6.84 -27.53 -9.18
N VAL A 171 -5.52 -27.55 -9.36
CA VAL A 171 -4.55 -27.33 -8.31
C VAL A 171 -3.49 -26.34 -8.78
N LYS A 172 -3.18 -25.35 -7.94
CA LYS A 172 -2.09 -24.40 -8.18
C LYS A 172 -0.85 -24.86 -7.43
N ILE A 173 0.30 -24.90 -8.13
CA ILE A 173 1.61 -25.13 -7.55
C ILE A 173 2.48 -23.93 -7.89
N GLY A 174 2.97 -23.21 -6.89
CA GLY A 174 3.97 -22.17 -7.03
C GLY A 174 5.35 -22.72 -6.69
N VAL A 175 6.31 -22.53 -7.58
CA VAL A 175 7.72 -22.84 -7.36
C VAL A 175 8.47 -21.53 -7.32
N ALA A 176 9.03 -21.20 -6.17
CA ALA A 176 9.77 -19.97 -5.97
C ALA A 176 11.26 -20.18 -6.23
N ASP A 177 11.86 -19.16 -6.83
CA ASP A 177 13.28 -19.09 -7.16
C ASP A 177 14.17 -19.14 -5.91
N ARG A 178 15.26 -19.87 -5.96
CA ARG A 178 16.27 -19.92 -4.89
C ARG A 178 17.33 -18.88 -5.11
N TRP A 179 17.18 -17.71 -4.48
CA TRP A 179 18.15 -16.61 -4.55
C TRP A 179 19.53 -16.96 -3.98
N ASP A 180 19.63 -17.96 -3.12
CA ASP A 180 20.85 -18.43 -2.47
C ASP A 180 21.57 -19.57 -3.23
N ASP A 181 21.11 -19.89 -4.42
CA ASP A 181 21.79 -20.87 -5.28
C ASP A 181 23.15 -20.31 -5.74
N PRO A 182 24.26 -21.01 -5.46
CA PRO A 182 25.60 -20.56 -5.84
C PRO A 182 25.85 -20.54 -7.36
N ASP A 183 25.07 -21.30 -8.11
CA ASP A 183 25.14 -21.34 -9.58
C ASP A 183 24.14 -20.37 -10.21
N ASN A 184 23.56 -19.50 -9.39
CA ASN A 184 22.43 -18.62 -9.67
C ASN A 184 22.54 -17.94 -11.04
N THR A 185 22.01 -18.62 -12.01
CA THR A 185 21.57 -18.04 -13.26
C THR A 185 20.08 -17.81 -13.07
N PRO A 186 19.62 -16.58 -12.90
CA PRO A 186 18.19 -16.31 -12.79
C PRO A 186 17.52 -16.81 -14.06
N VAL A 187 16.71 -17.82 -13.95
CA VAL A 187 16.10 -18.51 -15.10
C VAL A 187 14.58 -18.48 -14.99
N VAL A 188 14.04 -17.59 -14.18
CA VAL A 188 12.60 -17.37 -14.18
C VAL A 188 12.21 -16.60 -15.45
N ASP A 189 11.22 -17.11 -16.18
CA ASP A 189 10.60 -16.34 -17.25
C ASP A 189 9.68 -15.28 -16.64
N PRO A 190 10.03 -13.99 -16.74
CA PRO A 190 9.27 -12.92 -16.07
C PRO A 190 7.84 -12.77 -16.60
N LEU A 191 7.51 -13.33 -17.77
CA LEU A 191 6.16 -13.30 -18.31
C LEU A 191 5.22 -14.31 -17.62
N ILE A 192 5.77 -15.35 -17.01
CA ILE A 192 4.98 -16.39 -16.33
C ILE A 192 5.26 -16.49 -14.83
N TYR A 193 6.39 -15.96 -14.34
CA TYR A 193 6.71 -15.90 -12.93
C TYR A 193 6.15 -14.61 -12.33
N GLY A 194 4.84 -14.54 -12.16
CA GLY A 194 4.11 -13.35 -11.72
C GLY A 194 3.62 -13.39 -10.27
N GLU A 195 3.88 -14.49 -9.55
CA GLU A 195 3.42 -14.69 -8.19
C GLU A 195 4.42 -15.57 -7.41
N GLU A 196 4.62 -15.28 -6.12
CA GLU A 196 5.52 -16.02 -5.24
C GLU A 196 4.94 -16.05 -3.82
N PHE A 197 4.67 -17.25 -3.29
CA PHE A 197 4.03 -17.45 -1.98
C PHE A 197 2.76 -16.61 -1.76
N GLY A 198 1.96 -16.42 -2.81
CA GLY A 198 0.74 -15.61 -2.75
C GLY A 198 0.96 -14.11 -2.96
N LEU A 199 2.19 -13.63 -3.01
CA LEU A 199 2.50 -12.24 -3.33
C LEU A 199 2.75 -12.05 -4.83
N PRO A 200 2.35 -10.91 -5.42
CA PRO A 200 2.66 -10.61 -6.79
C PRO A 200 4.15 -10.32 -6.96
N VAL A 201 4.69 -10.68 -8.12
CA VAL A 201 6.08 -10.43 -8.49
C VAL A 201 6.14 -9.35 -9.56
N LEU A 202 6.98 -8.35 -9.31
CA LEU A 202 7.34 -7.32 -10.27
C LEU A 202 8.80 -7.53 -10.72
N HIS A 203 9.00 -7.69 -12.02
CA HIS A 203 10.33 -7.73 -12.61
C HIS A 203 10.70 -6.34 -13.13
N LEU A 204 11.76 -5.76 -12.57
CA LEU A 204 12.31 -4.47 -12.95
C LEU A 204 13.66 -4.68 -13.65
N THR A 205 13.78 -4.19 -14.87
CA THR A 205 15.07 -4.00 -15.54
C THR A 205 15.32 -2.50 -15.65
N ALA A 206 16.34 -2.02 -14.95
CA ALA A 206 16.65 -0.60 -14.86
C ALA A 206 17.93 -0.24 -15.59
N ASP A 207 18.04 1.02 -16.07
CA ASP A 207 19.30 1.54 -16.60
C ASP A 207 20.39 1.47 -15.51
N PRO A 208 21.59 0.94 -15.81
CA PRO A 208 22.69 0.89 -14.83
C PRO A 208 23.12 2.25 -14.29
N ALA A 209 22.78 3.35 -14.98
CA ALA A 209 23.07 4.71 -14.55
C ALA A 209 21.94 5.36 -13.75
N ILE A 210 21.01 4.55 -13.23
CA ILE A 210 19.89 5.05 -12.40
C ILE A 210 20.41 5.81 -11.18
N ASP A 211 19.81 6.98 -10.93
CA ASP A 211 20.10 7.88 -9.81
C ASP A 211 18.79 8.37 -9.16
N ASP A 212 18.86 9.31 -8.24
CA ASP A 212 17.71 9.92 -7.58
C ASP A 212 17.23 11.23 -8.21
N ASP A 213 18.04 11.80 -9.10
CA ASP A 213 17.74 13.10 -9.73
C ASP A 213 16.83 12.93 -10.95
N THR A 214 17.15 11.96 -11.82
CA THR A 214 16.57 11.90 -13.15
C THR A 214 15.92 10.54 -13.42
N TYR A 215 14.70 10.57 -13.95
CA TYR A 215 14.08 9.35 -14.45
C TYR A 215 14.87 8.76 -15.62
N ARG A 216 15.19 7.46 -15.54
CA ARG A 216 15.91 6.69 -16.55
C ARG A 216 15.00 5.61 -17.15
N PRO A 217 15.23 5.25 -18.42
CA PRO A 217 14.45 4.17 -19.02
C PRO A 217 14.49 2.88 -18.20
N ALA A 218 13.35 2.24 -18.07
CA ALA A 218 13.19 0.97 -17.39
C ALA A 218 12.15 0.12 -18.10
N THR A 219 12.25 -1.19 -17.92
CA THR A 219 11.22 -2.15 -18.30
C THR A 219 10.65 -2.78 -17.05
N VAL A 220 9.33 -2.79 -16.93
CA VAL A 220 8.61 -3.46 -15.86
C VAL A 220 7.77 -4.59 -16.47
N ILE A 221 7.89 -5.81 -15.91
CA ILE A 221 6.98 -6.90 -16.25
C ILE A 221 6.21 -7.25 -14.98
N TYR A 222 4.87 -7.23 -15.08
CA TYR A 222 3.97 -7.48 -13.98
C TYR A 222 2.72 -8.19 -14.48
N ALA A 223 2.33 -9.28 -13.81
CA ALA A 223 1.17 -10.10 -14.18
C ALA A 223 1.16 -10.50 -15.69
N GLY A 224 2.36 -10.77 -16.25
CA GLY A 224 2.54 -11.14 -17.65
C GLY A 224 2.46 -9.99 -18.65
N HIS A 225 2.25 -8.74 -18.21
CA HIS A 225 2.28 -7.55 -19.06
C HIS A 225 3.63 -6.84 -18.97
N THR A 226 4.13 -6.36 -20.11
CA THR A 226 5.38 -5.61 -20.21
C THR A 226 5.11 -4.14 -20.38
N TYR A 227 5.50 -3.33 -19.39
CA TYR A 227 5.42 -1.88 -19.42
C TYR A 227 6.76 -1.28 -19.82
N MET A 228 6.74 -0.34 -20.76
CA MET A 228 7.85 0.59 -20.97
C MET A 228 7.72 1.75 -20.00
N ALA A 229 8.64 1.83 -19.05
CA ALA A 229 8.58 2.75 -17.94
C ALA A 229 9.88 3.57 -17.80
N GLU A 230 9.88 4.48 -16.87
CA GLU A 230 11.05 5.18 -16.36
C GLU A 230 11.16 4.90 -14.86
N ALA A 231 12.36 4.80 -14.34
CA ALA A 231 12.63 4.60 -12.92
C ALA A 231 13.66 5.59 -12.39
N LYS A 232 13.56 5.93 -11.12
CA LYS A 232 14.61 6.61 -10.35
C LYS A 232 14.64 6.11 -8.92
N TYR A 233 15.78 6.24 -8.25
CA TYR A 233 15.84 6.04 -6.81
C TYR A 233 15.01 7.10 -6.09
N ARG A 234 14.56 6.78 -4.90
CA ARG A 234 13.83 7.71 -4.04
C ARG A 234 14.26 7.60 -2.60
N GLY A 235 13.96 8.68 -1.86
CA GLY A 235 14.22 8.80 -0.43
C GLY A 235 15.12 10.00 -0.13
N ALA A 236 15.50 10.13 1.12
CA ALA A 236 16.52 11.05 1.61
C ALA A 236 17.62 10.22 2.30
N ALA A 237 17.46 9.88 3.59
CA ALA A 237 18.38 8.96 4.28
C ALA A 237 18.41 7.56 3.64
N SER A 238 17.27 7.09 3.14
CA SER A 238 17.12 5.78 2.50
C SER A 238 17.87 5.62 1.17
N LEU A 239 18.35 6.71 0.55
CA LEU A 239 19.28 6.63 -0.57
C LEU A 239 20.61 5.95 -0.19
N GLY A 240 20.98 6.00 1.09
CA GLY A 240 22.14 5.29 1.63
C GLY A 240 21.94 3.79 1.82
N TYR A 241 20.70 3.29 1.81
CA TYR A 241 20.42 1.87 2.07
C TYR A 241 20.96 0.97 0.96
N PRO A 242 21.44 -0.24 1.29
CA PRO A 242 21.85 -1.20 0.26
C PRO A 242 20.67 -1.67 -0.58
N LYS A 243 19.50 -1.88 0.00
CA LYS A 243 18.24 -2.19 -0.68
C LYS A 243 17.54 -0.88 -1.04
N LYS A 244 17.48 -0.54 -2.33
CA LYS A 244 16.99 0.75 -2.81
C LYS A 244 15.48 0.80 -2.93
N SER A 245 14.90 1.96 -2.66
CA SER A 245 13.51 2.29 -3.01
C SER A 245 13.46 2.97 -4.38
N TYR A 246 12.35 2.78 -5.10
CA TYR A 246 12.18 3.30 -6.45
C TYR A 246 10.89 4.10 -6.59
N THR A 247 10.90 5.08 -7.49
CA THR A 247 9.68 5.59 -8.13
C THR A 247 9.69 5.12 -9.57
N LEU A 248 8.64 4.41 -9.96
CA LEU A 248 8.37 3.99 -11.32
C LEU A 248 7.39 4.97 -11.95
N LYS A 249 7.63 5.35 -13.22
CA LYS A 249 6.76 6.24 -13.98
C LYS A 249 6.40 5.58 -15.30
N PHE A 250 5.11 5.33 -15.49
CA PHE A 250 4.55 4.65 -16.65
C PHE A 250 4.11 5.65 -17.72
N THR A 251 3.87 5.20 -18.96
CA THR A 251 3.37 6.08 -20.01
C THR A 251 1.91 6.46 -19.76
N LYS A 252 1.42 7.50 -20.43
CA LYS A 252 0.00 7.90 -20.30
C LYS A 252 -0.94 6.89 -20.96
N GLU A 253 -0.42 6.18 -21.97
CA GLU A 253 -1.14 5.22 -22.79
C GLU A 253 -1.16 3.82 -22.16
N ASP A 254 -0.21 3.51 -21.28
CA ASP A 254 -0.03 2.20 -20.66
C ASP A 254 0.33 2.39 -19.18
N LYS A 255 -0.70 2.67 -18.37
CA LYS A 255 -0.60 2.91 -16.94
C LYS A 255 -0.60 1.58 -16.18
N PHE A 256 0.06 1.57 -15.04
CA PHE A 256 0.15 0.38 -14.19
C PHE A 256 -1.18 0.05 -13.51
N SER A 257 -1.52 -1.23 -13.46
CA SER A 257 -2.73 -1.69 -12.79
C SER A 257 -2.53 -3.02 -12.06
N GLU A 258 -3.04 -3.09 -10.83
CA GLU A 258 -3.19 -4.30 -10.02
C GLU A 258 -4.64 -4.37 -9.49
N PRO A 259 -5.54 -5.03 -10.21
CA PRO A 259 -6.98 -5.03 -9.87
C PRO A 259 -7.34 -5.93 -8.69
N GLY A 260 -6.47 -6.87 -8.34
CA GLY A 260 -6.75 -7.91 -7.33
C GLY A 260 -6.46 -7.48 -5.89
N ARG A 261 -5.84 -6.32 -5.68
CA ARG A 261 -5.32 -5.89 -4.38
C ARG A 261 -5.65 -4.43 -4.10
N ALA A 262 -5.48 -4.01 -2.86
CA ALA A 262 -5.55 -2.62 -2.41
C ALA A 262 -6.75 -1.83 -2.98
N GLY A 263 -7.96 -2.41 -2.91
CA GLY A 263 -9.17 -1.71 -3.37
C GLY A 263 -9.20 -1.36 -4.86
N GLY A 264 -8.31 -1.97 -5.66
CA GLY A 264 -8.14 -1.66 -7.07
C GLY A 264 -7.06 -0.61 -7.32
N PHE A 265 -5.81 -1.03 -7.27
CA PHE A 265 -4.64 -0.19 -7.60
C PHE A 265 -4.56 -0.01 -9.12
N LEU A 266 -5.42 0.86 -9.68
CA LEU A 266 -5.72 0.92 -11.11
C LEU A 266 -5.19 2.20 -11.75
N ASP A 267 -4.77 2.10 -13.02
CA ASP A 267 -4.42 3.23 -13.89
C ASP A 267 -3.39 4.20 -13.30
N LYS A 268 -2.40 3.65 -12.56
CA LYS A 268 -1.40 4.46 -11.87
C LYS A 268 -0.33 4.97 -12.84
N ARG A 269 -0.18 6.29 -12.87
CA ARG A 269 0.86 6.96 -13.67
C ARG A 269 2.25 6.82 -13.03
N LYS A 270 2.30 6.81 -11.70
CA LYS A 270 3.49 6.56 -10.91
C LYS A 270 3.19 5.56 -9.80
N VAL A 271 4.17 4.74 -9.48
CA VAL A 271 4.12 3.77 -8.38
C VAL A 271 5.40 3.89 -7.57
N VAL A 272 5.27 3.84 -6.25
CA VAL A 272 6.40 3.82 -5.33
C VAL A 272 6.67 2.41 -4.87
N LEU A 273 7.92 1.97 -4.98
CA LEU A 273 8.42 0.73 -4.40
C LEU A 273 9.23 1.09 -3.15
N ILE A 274 8.67 0.85 -1.97
CA ILE A 274 9.32 1.11 -0.69
C ILE A 274 10.09 -0.15 -0.29
N SER A 275 11.40 -0.04 -0.11
CA SER A 275 12.29 -1.18 0.15
C SER A 275 12.09 -1.85 1.50
N THR A 276 11.46 -1.16 2.46
CA THR A 276 11.29 -1.65 3.84
C THR A 276 12.60 -2.11 4.51
N PHE A 277 13.76 -1.64 4.04
CA PHE A 277 15.06 -2.01 4.61
C PHE A 277 15.24 -1.53 6.05
N ASP A 278 14.53 -0.48 6.44
CA ASP A 278 14.50 0.11 7.77
C ASP A 278 13.36 -0.43 8.67
N ASP A 279 12.73 -1.51 8.27
CA ASP A 279 11.67 -2.18 9.02
C ASP A 279 11.84 -3.70 8.97
N ASN A 280 12.37 -4.30 10.01
CA ASN A 280 12.62 -5.74 10.06
C ASN A 280 11.35 -6.60 10.23
N ALA A 281 10.17 -5.97 10.42
CA ALA A 281 8.86 -6.62 10.31
C ALA A 281 8.23 -6.46 8.91
N TYR A 282 8.77 -5.57 8.07
CA TYR A 282 8.35 -5.27 6.70
C TYR A 282 6.92 -4.74 6.51
N VAL A 283 6.19 -4.45 7.58
CA VAL A 283 4.75 -4.12 7.51
C VAL A 283 4.38 -2.76 8.15
N ARG A 284 5.28 -2.08 8.90
CA ARG A 284 4.94 -0.84 9.64
C ARG A 284 4.34 0.24 8.74
N GLN A 285 4.99 0.54 7.62
CA GLN A 285 4.48 1.56 6.69
C GLN A 285 3.15 1.14 6.06
N ARG A 286 3.02 -0.14 5.67
CA ARG A 286 1.77 -0.67 5.12
C ARG A 286 0.64 -0.58 6.14
N LEU A 287 0.87 -1.01 7.37
CA LEU A 287 -0.11 -0.92 8.46
C LEU A 287 -0.53 0.54 8.70
N ALA A 288 0.43 1.46 8.72
CA ALA A 288 0.13 2.88 8.90
C ALA A 288 -0.80 3.42 7.80
N TYR A 289 -0.51 3.17 6.52
CA TYR A 289 -1.38 3.61 5.43
C TYR A 289 -2.76 2.96 5.47
N GLU A 290 -2.84 1.65 5.76
CA GLU A 290 -4.13 0.99 5.86
C GLU A 290 -4.96 1.49 7.05
N LEU A 291 -4.33 1.84 8.17
CA LEU A 291 -5.02 2.47 9.31
C LEU A 291 -5.50 3.87 8.94
N TRP A 292 -4.68 4.70 8.28
CA TRP A 292 -5.14 5.99 7.78
C TRP A 292 -6.35 5.87 6.85
N ASN A 293 -6.31 4.92 5.92
CA ASN A 293 -7.37 4.72 4.94
C ASN A 293 -8.72 4.29 5.57
N VAL A 294 -8.70 3.64 6.74
CA VAL A 294 -9.95 3.24 7.44
C VAL A 294 -10.41 4.27 8.48
N LEU A 295 -9.59 5.26 8.80
CA LEU A 295 -9.93 6.28 9.80
C LEU A 295 -11.11 7.13 9.37
N ASP A 296 -11.11 7.56 8.11
CA ASP A 296 -12.25 8.22 7.49
C ASP A 296 -12.24 7.95 5.97
N PRO A 297 -13.37 7.48 5.38
CA PRO A 297 -13.44 7.19 3.95
C PRO A 297 -13.32 8.43 3.05
N ASP A 298 -13.54 9.64 3.60
CA ASP A 298 -13.44 10.89 2.86
C ASP A 298 -12.01 11.45 2.81
N HIS A 299 -11.07 10.84 3.53
CA HIS A 299 -9.66 11.17 3.43
C HIS A 299 -9.09 10.87 2.05
N VAL A 300 -8.08 11.61 1.63
CA VAL A 300 -7.24 11.19 0.52
C VAL A 300 -6.48 9.93 0.96
N GLN A 301 -6.86 8.81 0.39
CA GLN A 301 -6.32 7.50 0.73
C GLN A 301 -5.08 7.20 -0.10
N ILE A 302 -4.11 6.51 0.50
CA ILE A 302 -2.92 6.02 -0.18
C ILE A 302 -3.02 4.50 -0.21
N GLN A 303 -3.26 3.94 -1.38
CA GLN A 303 -3.36 2.50 -1.56
C GLN A 303 -1.98 1.87 -1.48
N VAL A 304 -1.91 0.73 -0.79
CA VAL A 304 -0.66 -0.01 -0.57
C VAL A 304 -0.90 -1.52 -0.62
N TYR A 305 0.11 -2.26 -1.02
CA TYR A 305 0.14 -3.72 -0.89
C TYR A 305 1.59 -4.23 -0.87
N SER A 306 1.80 -5.47 -0.44
CA SER A 306 3.12 -6.11 -0.46
C SER A 306 3.32 -6.91 -1.75
N GLY A 307 4.55 -6.92 -2.25
CA GLY A 307 4.94 -7.68 -3.42
C GLY A 307 6.44 -7.92 -3.46
N VAL A 308 6.87 -8.87 -4.27
CA VAL A 308 8.27 -9.23 -4.45
C VAL A 308 8.82 -8.53 -5.69
N VAL A 309 10.06 -8.04 -5.59
CA VAL A 309 10.76 -7.41 -6.71
C VAL A 309 11.94 -8.27 -7.13
N PHE A 310 12.00 -8.54 -8.43
CA PHE A 310 13.18 -9.06 -9.13
C PHE A 310 13.83 -7.90 -9.87
N LEU A 311 15.11 -7.69 -9.63
CA LEU A 311 15.90 -6.64 -10.30
C LEU A 311 16.90 -7.28 -11.25
N ASP A 312 16.83 -6.91 -12.53
CA ASP A 312 17.70 -7.42 -13.60
C ASP A 312 17.73 -8.97 -13.65
N GLY A 313 16.57 -9.60 -13.37
CA GLY A 313 16.38 -11.05 -13.41
C GLY A 313 16.74 -11.78 -12.12
N ALA A 314 17.20 -11.10 -11.07
CA ALA A 314 17.54 -11.71 -9.78
C ALA A 314 16.55 -11.30 -8.68
N TYR A 315 16.29 -12.22 -7.73
CA TYR A 315 15.52 -11.90 -6.53
C TYR A 315 16.13 -10.71 -5.79
N TYR A 316 15.34 -9.66 -5.60
CA TYR A 316 15.81 -8.46 -4.93
C TYR A 316 15.17 -8.27 -3.55
N GLY A 317 13.94 -8.71 -3.34
CA GLY A 317 13.32 -8.77 -2.02
C GLY A 317 11.86 -8.35 -1.95
N LEU A 318 11.35 -8.34 -0.73
CA LEU A 318 10.00 -7.92 -0.38
C LEU A 318 9.88 -6.39 -0.35
N TYR A 319 8.83 -5.85 -0.94
CA TYR A 319 8.57 -4.41 -1.05
C TYR A 319 7.14 -4.06 -0.66
N THR A 320 6.93 -2.85 -0.14
CA THR A 320 5.61 -2.23 -0.12
C THR A 320 5.46 -1.38 -1.38
N PHE A 321 4.44 -1.70 -2.17
CA PHE A 321 3.98 -0.91 -3.30
C PHE A 321 3.00 0.13 -2.79
N ALA A 322 3.16 1.38 -3.19
CA ALA A 322 2.33 2.48 -2.72
C ALA A 322 1.97 3.44 -3.85
N ASP A 323 0.84 4.11 -3.71
CA ASP A 323 0.51 5.27 -4.52
C ASP A 323 1.62 6.32 -4.42
N HIS A 324 1.82 7.04 -5.50
CA HIS A 324 2.62 8.26 -5.50
C HIS A 324 1.69 9.45 -5.26
N VAL A 325 2.00 10.28 -4.27
CA VAL A 325 1.22 11.50 -4.02
C VAL A 325 1.55 12.52 -5.09
N ASP A 326 0.61 12.73 -6.01
CA ASP A 326 0.68 13.68 -7.12
C ASP A 326 -0.73 14.03 -7.61
N GLY A 327 -0.84 14.86 -8.65
CA GLY A 327 -2.13 15.28 -9.21
C GLY A 327 -3.00 14.12 -9.70
N TYR A 328 -2.41 12.99 -10.11
CA TYR A 328 -3.19 11.81 -10.50
C TYR A 328 -3.89 11.16 -9.30
N LEU A 329 -3.22 11.10 -8.15
CA LEU A 329 -3.86 10.65 -6.91
C LEU A 329 -5.00 11.61 -6.51
N MET A 330 -4.81 12.92 -6.69
CA MET A 330 -5.87 13.90 -6.44
C MET A 330 -7.08 13.65 -7.34
N GLU A 331 -6.85 13.40 -8.64
CA GLU A 331 -7.91 13.06 -9.60
C GLU A 331 -8.67 11.78 -9.21
N ASP A 332 -7.97 10.75 -8.74
CA ASP A 332 -8.58 9.51 -8.24
C ASP A 332 -9.56 9.75 -7.06
N HIS A 333 -9.33 10.83 -6.30
CA HIS A 333 -10.18 11.26 -5.18
C HIS A 333 -11.16 12.38 -5.54
N GLY A 334 -11.33 12.66 -6.84
CA GLY A 334 -12.27 13.69 -7.32
C GLY A 334 -11.82 15.14 -7.06
N LEU A 335 -10.53 15.33 -6.75
CA LEU A 335 -9.89 16.65 -6.59
C LEU A 335 -9.29 17.11 -7.93
N ALA A 336 -9.00 18.39 -8.07
CA ALA A 336 -8.37 18.91 -9.29
C ALA A 336 -6.93 18.40 -9.43
N GLN A 337 -6.59 17.86 -10.59
CA GLN A 337 -5.26 17.33 -10.88
C GLN A 337 -4.17 18.41 -10.83
N ASP A 338 -4.53 19.64 -11.15
CA ASP A 338 -3.63 20.79 -11.28
C ASP A 338 -3.68 21.76 -10.08
N GLY A 339 -4.26 21.33 -8.97
CA GLY A 339 -4.21 22.06 -7.71
C GLY A 339 -2.78 22.17 -7.14
N ASN A 340 -2.61 23.07 -6.18
CA ASN A 340 -1.32 23.25 -5.51
C ASN A 340 -1.03 22.10 -4.55
N LEU A 341 0.08 21.42 -4.73
CA LEU A 341 0.53 20.33 -3.86
C LEU A 341 1.88 20.70 -3.23
N TYR A 342 1.96 20.64 -1.91
CA TYR A 342 3.16 20.96 -1.14
C TYR A 342 3.56 19.78 -0.28
N LYS A 343 4.87 19.55 -0.19
CA LYS A 343 5.47 18.48 0.64
C LYS A 343 6.30 19.10 1.77
N ALA A 344 6.03 18.70 3.00
CA ALA A 344 6.89 19.01 4.15
C ALA A 344 8.14 18.13 4.11
N ARG A 345 9.29 18.76 3.83
CA ARG A 345 10.60 18.11 3.66
C ARG A 345 11.43 18.06 4.94
N THR A 346 11.21 19.02 5.83
CA THR A 346 11.91 19.12 7.10
C THR A 346 10.92 19.41 8.22
N HIS A 347 11.34 19.30 9.48
CA HIS A 347 10.52 19.63 10.64
C HIS A 347 10.09 21.11 10.69
N ASP A 348 10.66 21.97 9.84
CA ASP A 348 10.18 23.35 9.67
C ASP A 348 8.87 23.42 8.87
N GLY A 349 8.34 22.32 8.33
CA GLY A 349 6.98 22.22 7.75
C GLY A 349 5.85 22.24 8.78
N ASP A 350 6.09 22.72 10.00
CA ASP A 350 5.29 22.61 11.23
C ASP A 350 4.26 23.72 11.47
N PHE A 351 3.92 24.50 10.46
CA PHE A 351 3.00 25.66 10.53
C PHE A 351 3.43 26.76 11.50
N ARG A 352 4.67 26.75 12.03
CA ARG A 352 5.24 27.83 12.82
C ARG A 352 5.99 28.84 11.97
N LEU A 353 6.19 30.05 12.52
CA LEU A 353 7.06 31.06 11.91
C LEU A 353 8.49 31.00 12.46
N THR A 354 8.77 30.04 13.35
CA THR A 354 10.10 29.82 13.94
C THR A 354 10.64 28.45 13.54
N LYS A 355 11.97 28.35 13.41
CA LYS A 355 12.65 27.12 12.98
C LYS A 355 12.56 26.04 14.06
N ASN A 356 12.06 24.88 13.68
CA ASN A 356 12.01 23.67 14.49
C ASN A 356 11.54 23.94 15.93
N GLY A 357 10.47 24.72 16.08
CA GLY A 357 9.93 25.11 17.40
C GLY A 357 10.86 25.96 18.26
N GLY A 358 11.97 26.44 17.72
CA GLY A 358 12.97 27.29 18.38
C GLY A 358 12.59 28.75 18.41
N LYS A 359 13.59 29.62 18.57
CA LYS A 359 13.41 31.10 18.64
C LYS A 359 13.79 31.81 17.35
N ASP A 360 14.54 31.16 16.48
CA ASP A 360 14.98 31.75 15.23
C ASP A 360 13.82 31.78 14.24
N LEU A 361 13.62 32.91 13.61
CA LEU A 361 12.57 33.06 12.60
C LEU A 361 12.96 32.31 11.33
N LYS A 362 11.95 31.73 10.68
CA LYS A 362 12.07 31.21 9.32
C LYS A 362 12.31 32.38 8.34
N SER A 363 12.99 32.11 7.24
CA SER A 363 13.23 33.10 6.19
C SER A 363 11.96 33.42 5.39
N THR A 364 11.09 32.42 5.23
CA THR A 364 9.75 32.50 4.68
C THR A 364 8.80 31.66 5.53
N PRO A 365 7.49 31.93 5.57
CA PRO A 365 6.56 31.06 6.30
C PRO A 365 6.63 29.59 5.84
N HIS A 366 6.77 29.35 4.53
CA HIS A 366 6.86 27.99 3.94
C HIS A 366 8.23 27.32 4.09
N GLU A 367 9.21 27.90 4.80
CA GLU A 367 10.50 27.22 5.03
C GLU A 367 10.24 25.83 5.61
N GLY A 368 10.82 24.80 4.98
CA GLY A 368 10.59 23.39 5.31
C GLY A 368 9.62 22.68 4.37
N LEU A 369 8.85 23.41 3.55
CA LEU A 369 7.96 22.85 2.54
C LEU A 369 8.48 23.15 1.12
N THR A 370 8.17 22.26 0.18
CA THR A 370 8.48 22.40 -1.24
C THR A 370 7.20 22.20 -2.04
N LYS A 371 7.00 23.06 -3.04
CA LYS A 371 5.88 22.90 -3.97
C LYS A 371 6.21 21.79 -4.97
N GLU A 372 5.36 20.78 -5.03
CA GLU A 372 5.54 19.62 -5.91
C GLU A 372 4.74 19.79 -7.22
N GLU A 373 3.55 20.38 -7.15
CA GLU A 373 2.65 20.58 -8.30
C GLU A 373 1.83 21.87 -8.15
N GLY A 374 1.20 22.28 -9.23
CA GLY A 374 0.35 23.48 -9.30
C GLY A 374 1.04 24.68 -9.96
N VAL A 375 0.25 25.73 -10.23
CA VAL A 375 0.71 26.97 -10.91
C VAL A 375 0.44 28.16 -10.00
N PRO A 376 1.45 29.07 -9.80
CA PRO A 376 2.81 29.09 -10.35
C PRO A 376 3.66 27.91 -9.86
N ILE A 377 4.59 27.43 -10.66
CA ILE A 377 5.50 26.34 -10.27
C ILE A 377 6.53 26.81 -9.23
N ASP A 378 7.16 25.85 -8.55
CA ASP A 378 8.24 26.15 -7.60
C ASP A 378 9.31 27.08 -8.20
N GLY A 379 9.75 28.07 -7.41
CA GLY A 379 10.70 29.09 -7.82
C GLY A 379 10.10 30.28 -8.60
N GLU A 380 8.85 30.23 -9.00
CA GLU A 380 8.16 31.38 -9.60
C GLU A 380 7.57 32.32 -8.56
N PRO A 381 7.44 33.62 -8.87
CA PRO A 381 6.77 34.57 -7.96
C PRO A 381 5.33 34.16 -7.65
N GLY A 382 4.97 34.13 -6.37
CA GLY A 382 3.64 33.75 -5.91
C GLY A 382 3.39 32.25 -5.79
N ALA A 383 4.41 31.41 -6.01
CA ALA A 383 4.26 29.95 -5.93
C ALA A 383 3.78 29.44 -4.56
N TYR A 384 4.02 30.20 -3.50
CA TYR A 384 3.69 29.84 -2.12
C TYR A 384 2.72 30.80 -1.44
N ASP A 385 2.10 31.74 -2.17
CA ASP A 385 1.28 32.80 -1.57
C ASP A 385 0.12 32.24 -0.74
N ASP A 386 -0.57 31.21 -1.23
CA ASP A 386 -1.68 30.57 -0.54
C ASP A 386 -1.21 29.77 0.70
N LEU A 387 -0.07 29.06 0.60
CA LEU A 387 0.50 28.32 1.73
C LEU A 387 1.03 29.28 2.81
N ASP A 388 1.71 30.36 2.41
CA ASP A 388 2.22 31.38 3.33
C ASP A 388 1.06 32.10 4.05
N GLU A 389 -0.07 32.31 3.39
CA GLU A 389 -1.28 32.83 4.01
C GLU A 389 -1.82 31.86 5.06
N LEU A 390 -1.95 30.55 4.75
CA LEU A 390 -2.42 29.56 5.70
C LEU A 390 -1.50 29.46 6.91
N ILE A 391 -0.17 29.31 6.70
CA ILE A 391 0.80 29.20 7.80
C ILE A 391 0.77 30.45 8.69
N THR A 392 0.75 31.64 8.08
CA THR A 392 0.66 32.90 8.82
C THR A 392 -0.64 32.98 9.62
N PHE A 393 -1.75 32.58 9.04
CA PHE A 393 -3.04 32.54 9.73
C PHE A 393 -2.99 31.59 10.94
N VAL A 394 -2.53 30.36 10.76
CA VAL A 394 -2.43 29.38 11.84
C VAL A 394 -1.55 29.91 12.97
N ALA A 395 -0.39 30.48 12.64
CA ALA A 395 0.59 30.92 13.63
C ALA A 395 0.21 32.24 14.34
N THR A 396 -0.62 33.10 13.74
CA THR A 396 -0.79 34.49 14.27
C THR A 396 -2.22 34.92 14.46
N ALA A 397 -3.22 34.24 13.91
CA ALA A 397 -4.61 34.64 14.03
C ALA A 397 -5.04 34.68 15.52
N PRO A 398 -5.70 35.75 15.98
CA PRO A 398 -6.34 35.73 17.30
C PRO A 398 -7.35 34.57 17.40
N ASP A 399 -7.54 34.01 18.58
CA ASP A 399 -8.42 32.83 18.79
C ASP A 399 -9.82 33.01 18.20
N ALA A 400 -10.41 34.20 18.37
CA ALA A 400 -11.74 34.47 17.84
C ALA A 400 -11.78 34.44 16.29
N SER A 401 -10.74 34.91 15.62
CA SER A 401 -10.61 34.86 14.16
C SER A 401 -10.30 33.43 13.70
N PHE A 402 -9.42 32.75 14.39
CA PHE A 402 -9.09 31.36 14.10
C PHE A 402 -10.35 30.48 14.15
N LEU A 403 -11.11 30.53 15.24
CA LEU A 403 -12.37 29.78 15.39
C LEU A 403 -13.45 30.15 14.36
N ALA A 404 -13.44 31.38 13.86
CA ALA A 404 -14.44 31.83 12.90
C ALA A 404 -14.13 31.43 11.45
N GLU A 405 -12.85 31.17 11.12
CA GLU A 405 -12.40 31.05 9.74
C GLU A 405 -11.72 29.71 9.41
N ILE A 406 -11.33 28.91 10.43
CA ILE A 406 -10.52 27.71 10.18
C ILE A 406 -11.26 26.67 9.32
N ASP A 407 -12.56 26.49 9.55
CA ASP A 407 -13.39 25.52 8.82
C ASP A 407 -13.63 25.93 7.35
N ASP A 408 -13.48 27.21 7.03
CA ASP A 408 -13.55 27.71 5.65
C ASP A 408 -12.19 27.54 4.91
N ARG A 409 -11.09 27.34 5.66
CA ARG A 409 -9.72 27.28 5.12
C ARG A 409 -9.22 25.85 4.93
N ILE A 410 -9.52 24.95 5.84
CA ILE A 410 -9.06 23.56 5.81
C ILE A 410 -10.22 22.58 5.91
N ASP A 411 -10.06 21.40 5.38
CA ASP A 411 -10.85 20.25 5.82
C ASP A 411 -10.39 19.91 7.23
N ARG A 412 -11.15 20.39 8.22
CA ARG A 412 -10.74 20.24 9.62
C ARG A 412 -10.61 18.77 10.03
N ARG A 413 -11.42 17.89 9.45
CA ARG A 413 -11.36 16.47 9.74
C ARG A 413 -10.00 15.86 9.36
N ASP A 414 -9.49 16.18 8.18
CA ASP A 414 -8.16 15.74 7.74
C ASP A 414 -7.05 16.11 8.76
N TYR A 415 -7.09 17.35 9.28
CA TYR A 415 -6.04 17.86 10.18
C TYR A 415 -6.23 17.44 11.65
N GLU A 416 -7.46 17.23 12.11
CA GLU A 416 -7.76 16.64 13.42
C GLU A 416 -7.32 15.19 13.45
N ASP A 417 -7.66 14.43 12.41
CA ASP A 417 -7.31 13.03 12.28
C ASP A 417 -5.80 12.83 12.04
N TRP A 418 -5.11 13.80 11.42
CA TRP A 418 -3.64 13.80 11.38
C TRP A 418 -3.04 13.77 12.79
N TRP A 419 -3.49 14.63 13.70
CA TRP A 419 -3.01 14.59 15.08
C TRP A 419 -3.34 13.28 15.79
N ILE A 420 -4.58 12.79 15.70
CA ILE A 420 -4.98 11.51 16.29
C ILE A 420 -4.06 10.40 15.78
N PHE A 421 -3.89 10.33 14.48
CA PHE A 421 -3.17 9.26 13.83
C PHE A 421 -1.69 9.24 14.18
N VAL A 422 -0.95 10.35 13.96
CA VAL A 422 0.49 10.39 14.22
C VAL A 422 0.82 10.26 15.71
N SER A 423 -0.03 10.79 16.57
CA SER A 423 0.18 10.66 18.02
C SER A 423 -0.10 9.24 18.53
N LEU A 424 -1.06 8.53 17.93
CA LEU A 424 -1.37 7.14 18.30
C LEU A 424 -0.24 6.20 17.90
N ILE A 425 0.21 6.24 16.65
CA ILE A 425 1.28 5.37 16.16
C ILE A 425 2.68 5.83 16.54
N MET A 426 2.79 6.97 17.21
CA MET A 426 4.04 7.65 17.55
C MET A 426 4.92 7.93 16.32
N GLY A 427 4.31 8.47 15.27
CA GLY A 427 4.97 8.88 14.03
C GLY A 427 5.62 10.26 14.14
N ASP A 428 6.70 10.37 14.91
CA ASP A 428 7.34 11.66 15.23
C ASP A 428 7.84 12.39 13.99
N ASP A 429 8.40 11.64 13.04
CA ASP A 429 8.94 12.19 11.80
C ASP A 429 7.83 12.68 10.85
N SER A 430 6.58 12.23 11.05
CA SER A 430 5.43 12.57 10.22
C SER A 430 4.44 13.54 10.89
N ALA A 431 4.80 14.12 12.04
CA ALA A 431 3.98 15.09 12.75
C ALA A 431 4.25 16.55 12.33
N GLY A 432 5.41 16.85 11.72
CA GLY A 432 5.80 18.18 11.26
C GLY A 432 6.60 18.18 9.96
N LYS A 433 6.92 16.98 9.45
CA LYS A 433 7.51 16.75 8.13
C LYS A 433 6.86 15.49 7.54
N ASN A 434 7.30 15.01 6.40
CA ASN A 434 6.73 13.79 5.78
C ASN A 434 5.20 13.84 5.65
N SER A 435 4.69 14.98 5.19
CA SER A 435 3.27 15.20 4.95
C SER A 435 3.10 15.94 3.63
N TYR A 436 1.93 15.79 3.05
CA TYR A 436 1.54 16.61 1.91
C TYR A 436 0.32 17.45 2.25
N HIS A 437 0.28 18.65 1.68
CA HIS A 437 -0.82 19.59 1.81
C HIS A 437 -1.27 20.00 0.41
N TYR A 438 -2.53 19.79 0.12
CA TYR A 438 -3.12 20.08 -1.18
C TYR A 438 -4.12 21.23 -1.04
N HIS A 439 -4.12 22.12 -2.03
CA HIS A 439 -5.07 23.21 -2.13
C HIS A 439 -5.48 23.45 -3.58
N ASP A 440 -6.78 23.38 -3.86
CA ASP A 440 -7.34 23.93 -5.09
C ASP A 440 -7.82 25.36 -4.81
N PRO A 441 -7.12 26.37 -5.31
CA PRO A 441 -7.47 27.77 -5.04
C PRO A 441 -8.87 28.19 -5.54
N LEU A 442 -9.51 27.37 -6.37
CA LEU A 442 -10.81 27.67 -6.97
C LEU A 442 -11.98 27.04 -6.24
N THR A 443 -11.78 25.89 -5.57
CA THR A 443 -12.92 25.06 -5.18
C THR A 443 -12.92 24.55 -3.75
N GLY A 444 -11.85 24.70 -2.96
CA GLY A 444 -11.90 23.97 -1.74
C GLY A 444 -10.97 24.35 -0.62
N PRO A 445 -11.25 23.78 0.57
CA PRO A 445 -10.36 23.85 1.70
C PRO A 445 -9.07 23.05 1.45
N TRP A 446 -8.04 23.36 2.22
CA TRP A 446 -6.82 22.58 2.27
C TRP A 446 -7.10 21.15 2.72
N ARG A 447 -6.44 20.18 2.05
CA ARG A 447 -6.45 18.76 2.41
C ARG A 447 -5.08 18.31 2.89
N TYR A 448 -5.07 17.30 3.76
CA TYR A 448 -3.85 16.66 4.26
C TYR A 448 -3.71 15.24 3.70
N MET A 449 -2.48 14.82 3.40
CA MET A 449 -2.15 13.44 3.07
C MET A 449 -0.92 12.97 3.86
N PRO A 450 -0.98 11.76 4.42
CA PRO A 450 0.11 11.16 5.18
C PRO A 450 1.26 10.69 4.28
N TRP A 451 2.47 10.68 4.83
CA TRP A 451 3.62 10.12 4.12
C TRP A 451 4.71 9.65 5.09
N ASP A 452 5.38 8.51 4.72
CA ASP A 452 6.65 8.03 5.28
C ASP A 452 6.60 7.66 6.77
N PHE A 453 6.01 6.51 7.09
CA PHE A 453 5.78 6.02 8.45
C PHE A 453 6.78 4.94 8.93
N ASN A 454 8.01 4.93 8.42
CA ASN A 454 9.06 4.08 8.96
C ASN A 454 9.41 4.42 10.42
N ASP A 455 9.24 5.69 10.82
CA ASP A 455 9.30 6.14 12.23
C ASP A 455 7.93 6.01 12.88
N SER A 456 7.55 4.79 13.28
CA SER A 456 6.27 4.51 13.92
C SER A 456 6.27 3.16 14.63
N PHE A 457 5.21 2.85 15.36
CA PHE A 457 4.99 1.56 16.01
C PHE A 457 6.24 1.02 16.73
N GLY A 458 6.82 1.84 17.58
CA GLY A 458 7.90 1.43 18.49
C GLY A 458 9.30 1.55 17.95
N GLN A 459 9.51 2.19 16.81
CA GLN A 459 10.84 2.51 16.30
C GLN A 459 10.98 3.96 15.84
N THR A 460 12.22 4.47 15.85
CA THR A 460 12.59 5.75 15.24
C THR A 460 12.97 5.55 13.77
N TRP A 461 13.13 6.63 13.00
CA TRP A 461 13.61 6.59 11.61
C TRP A 461 14.99 5.90 11.45
N GLN A 462 15.78 5.82 12.53
CA GLN A 462 17.04 5.06 12.61
C GLN A 462 16.86 3.67 13.23
N THR A 463 15.66 3.16 13.25
CA THR A 463 15.30 1.84 13.79
C THR A 463 15.52 1.62 15.29
N ALA A 464 15.88 2.67 16.04
CA ALA A 464 15.98 2.55 17.50
C ALA A 464 14.62 2.28 18.13
N ARG A 465 14.62 1.51 19.22
CA ARG A 465 13.40 1.23 19.99
C ARG A 465 12.81 2.51 20.58
N LYS A 466 11.50 2.62 20.53
CA LYS A 466 10.72 3.73 21.08
C LYS A 466 9.71 3.19 22.09
N GLY A 467 9.65 3.80 23.27
CA GLY A 467 8.63 3.46 24.27
C GLY A 467 7.21 3.71 23.73
N PHE A 468 6.21 3.23 24.45
CA PHE A 468 4.80 3.38 24.06
C PHE A 468 4.06 4.47 24.89
N ASP A 469 4.68 5.05 25.92
CA ASP A 469 4.05 5.80 27.01
C ASP A 469 4.11 7.34 26.85
N ALA A 470 4.38 7.85 25.65
CA ALA A 470 4.24 9.28 25.37
C ALA A 470 2.76 9.69 25.25
N ALA A 471 2.38 10.77 25.94
CA ALA A 471 1.00 11.24 25.87
C ALA A 471 0.70 11.85 24.48
N PRO A 472 -0.47 11.58 23.86
CA PRO A 472 -0.83 12.18 22.56
C PRO A 472 -0.78 13.72 22.57
N GLU A 473 -1.15 14.36 23.67
CA GLU A 473 -1.11 15.82 23.79
C GLU A 473 0.33 16.39 23.81
N ASP A 474 1.35 15.59 24.08
CA ASP A 474 2.73 16.04 23.97
C ASP A 474 3.13 16.36 22.53
N TYR A 475 2.38 15.86 21.53
CA TYR A 475 2.65 16.11 20.09
C TYR A 475 2.43 17.55 19.64
N VAL A 476 1.92 18.43 20.51
CA VAL A 476 1.87 19.88 20.25
C VAL A 476 3.25 20.48 19.96
N TRP A 477 4.34 19.85 20.43
CA TRP A 477 5.70 20.29 20.12
C TRP A 477 6.02 20.20 18.62
N ALA A 478 5.41 19.26 17.92
CA ALA A 478 5.73 18.94 16.54
C ALA A 478 5.07 19.89 15.53
N ASN A 479 3.90 20.47 15.87
CA ASN A 479 3.12 21.23 14.90
C ASN A 479 2.25 22.30 15.57
N GLU A 480 2.23 23.51 14.99
CA GLU A 480 1.41 24.62 15.49
C GLU A 480 -0.09 24.36 15.32
N MET A 481 -0.49 23.66 14.24
CA MET A 481 -1.89 23.31 14.01
C MET A 481 -2.43 22.45 15.18
N PHE A 482 -1.65 21.47 15.64
CA PHE A 482 -2.02 20.62 16.78
C PHE A 482 -2.12 21.44 18.07
N ALA A 483 -1.15 22.35 18.31
CA ALA A 483 -1.20 23.24 19.48
C ALA A 483 -2.47 24.10 19.47
N ARG A 484 -2.79 24.73 18.35
CA ARG A 484 -3.99 25.57 18.20
C ARG A 484 -5.29 24.78 18.42
N PHE A 485 -5.38 23.57 17.92
CA PHE A 485 -6.57 22.72 18.10
C PHE A 485 -6.76 22.33 19.55
N LEU A 486 -5.70 21.90 20.24
CA LEU A 486 -5.81 21.39 21.61
C LEU A 486 -5.95 22.49 22.66
N GLU A 487 -5.38 23.68 22.41
CA GLU A 487 -5.46 24.83 23.31
C GLU A 487 -6.83 25.52 23.30
N LEU A 488 -7.58 25.40 22.21
CA LEU A 488 -8.90 26.02 22.06
C LEU A 488 -10.02 25.05 22.49
N PRO A 489 -10.68 25.24 23.66
CA PRO A 489 -11.63 24.25 24.18
C PRO A 489 -12.77 23.90 23.21
N VAL A 490 -13.19 24.86 22.37
CA VAL A 490 -14.27 24.65 21.38
C VAL A 490 -13.88 23.57 20.33
N ILE A 491 -12.59 23.42 20.04
CA ILE A 491 -12.05 22.38 19.15
C ILE A 491 -11.50 21.22 19.96
N GLY A 492 -10.68 21.50 20.97
CA GLY A 492 -9.91 20.51 21.69
C GLY A 492 -10.74 19.53 22.53
N GLU A 493 -11.89 19.98 23.11
CA GLU A 493 -12.76 19.06 23.86
C GLU A 493 -13.44 18.03 22.93
N PRO A 494 -14.08 18.42 21.79
CA PRO A 494 -14.59 17.46 20.82
C PRO A 494 -13.51 16.57 20.22
N LEU A 495 -12.31 17.10 19.95
CA LEU A 495 -11.21 16.35 19.37
C LEU A 495 -10.71 15.23 20.33
N ARG A 496 -10.60 15.51 21.63
CA ARG A 496 -10.29 14.50 22.66
C ARG A 496 -11.38 13.43 22.75
N ALA A 497 -12.65 13.84 22.73
CA ALA A 497 -13.76 12.89 22.70
C ALA A 497 -13.70 11.97 21.49
N ARG A 498 -13.45 12.55 20.28
CA ARG A 498 -13.25 11.78 19.05
C ARG A 498 -12.08 10.81 19.13
N TYR A 499 -10.99 11.19 19.80
CA TYR A 499 -9.85 10.26 19.98
C TYR A 499 -10.32 8.97 20.68
N GLY A 500 -11.09 9.10 21.77
CA GLY A 500 -11.66 7.94 22.46
C GLY A 500 -12.65 7.14 21.57
N GLU A 501 -13.49 7.83 20.78
CA GLU A 501 -14.39 7.16 19.82
C GLU A 501 -13.60 6.39 18.76
N VAL A 502 -12.55 6.97 18.22
CA VAL A 502 -11.67 6.31 17.23
C VAL A 502 -11.03 5.05 17.80
N LEU A 503 -10.54 5.08 19.03
CA LEU A 503 -9.98 3.89 19.69
C LEU A 503 -10.98 2.76 19.88
N GLN A 504 -12.25 3.08 20.11
CA GLN A 504 -13.29 2.09 20.39
C GLN A 504 -13.97 1.58 19.12
N ASP A 505 -14.21 2.45 18.13
CA ASP A 505 -15.07 2.15 16.99
C ASP A 505 -14.27 1.82 15.71
N VAL A 506 -13.10 2.46 15.49
CA VAL A 506 -12.31 2.33 14.27
C VAL A 506 -11.03 1.56 14.51
N TYR A 507 -10.34 1.89 15.60
CA TYR A 507 -9.03 1.34 15.98
C TYR A 507 -9.13 0.47 17.23
N ASP A 508 -10.24 -0.29 17.38
CA ASP A 508 -10.27 -1.36 18.37
C ASP A 508 -8.99 -2.21 18.24
N VAL A 509 -8.35 -2.49 19.37
CA VAL A 509 -7.02 -3.13 19.36
C VAL A 509 -7.04 -4.50 18.68
N ASP A 510 -8.11 -5.28 18.90
CA ASP A 510 -8.24 -6.60 18.28
C ASP A 510 -8.40 -6.46 16.75
N ALA A 511 -9.16 -5.47 16.26
CA ALA A 511 -9.29 -5.20 14.83
C ALA A 511 -7.98 -4.73 14.19
N VAL A 512 -7.16 -3.96 14.91
CA VAL A 512 -5.83 -3.55 14.45
C VAL A 512 -4.87 -4.74 14.41
N LEU A 513 -4.92 -5.62 15.41
CA LEU A 513 -4.12 -6.84 15.45
C LEU A 513 -4.55 -7.84 14.38
N ASP A 514 -5.86 -8.02 14.15
CA ASP A 514 -6.37 -8.87 13.05
C ASP A 514 -5.86 -8.37 11.68
N ARG A 515 -5.79 -7.06 11.47
CA ARG A 515 -5.24 -6.47 10.26
C ARG A 515 -3.73 -6.71 10.15
N LEU A 516 -3.00 -6.52 11.24
CA LEU A 516 -1.57 -6.84 11.30
C LEU A 516 -1.34 -8.33 10.98
N ASP A 517 -2.12 -9.22 11.59
CA ASP A 517 -2.00 -10.67 11.40
C ASP A 517 -2.25 -11.06 9.94
N ALA A 518 -3.26 -10.48 9.31
CA ALA A 518 -3.52 -10.72 7.89
C ALA A 518 -2.34 -10.30 6.99
N MET A 519 -1.67 -9.17 7.31
CA MET A 519 -0.46 -8.74 6.57
C MET A 519 0.72 -9.68 6.82
N LEU A 520 0.90 -10.10 8.08
CA LEU A 520 1.99 -10.99 8.46
C LEU A 520 1.82 -12.38 7.84
N ASP A 521 0.60 -12.92 7.87
CA ASP A 521 0.27 -14.20 7.22
C ASP A 521 0.56 -14.14 5.71
N GLU A 522 0.22 -13.01 5.06
CA GLU A 522 0.51 -12.80 3.64
C GLU A 522 2.02 -12.71 3.35
N THR A 523 2.81 -12.12 4.25
CA THR A 523 4.22 -11.81 4.00
C THR A 523 5.21 -12.74 4.69
N ALA A 524 4.77 -13.66 5.55
CA ALA A 524 5.63 -14.45 6.43
C ALA A 524 6.81 -15.12 5.73
N VAL A 525 6.55 -15.88 4.65
CA VAL A 525 7.61 -16.59 3.92
C VAL A 525 8.54 -15.62 3.21
N SER A 526 7.97 -14.60 2.58
CA SER A 526 8.76 -13.58 1.86
C SER A 526 9.55 -12.68 2.80
N GLY A 527 9.05 -12.42 4.02
CA GLY A 527 9.78 -11.71 5.08
C GLY A 527 11.02 -12.48 5.54
N LEU A 528 10.88 -13.77 5.82
CA LEU A 528 12.02 -14.65 6.15
C LEU A 528 13.04 -14.73 5.01
N ARG A 529 12.59 -14.75 3.76
CA ARG A 529 13.49 -14.73 2.60
C ARG A 529 14.19 -13.37 2.45
N ASP A 530 13.52 -12.27 2.72
CA ASP A 530 14.12 -10.94 2.71
C ASP A 530 15.16 -10.78 3.84
N GLU A 531 14.85 -11.28 5.05
CA GLU A 531 15.81 -11.36 6.14
C GLU A 531 17.04 -12.17 5.76
N GLY A 532 16.84 -13.34 5.16
CA GLY A 532 17.94 -14.18 4.64
C GLY A 532 18.81 -13.43 3.63
N ARG A 533 18.21 -12.59 2.78
CA ARG A 533 18.91 -11.82 1.74
C ARG A 533 19.59 -10.57 2.26
N TRP A 534 18.95 -9.82 3.19
CA TRP A 534 19.35 -8.48 3.59
C TRP A 534 19.69 -8.33 5.08
N GLY A 535 19.42 -9.33 5.91
CA GLY A 535 19.55 -9.22 7.36
C GLY A 535 20.98 -8.90 7.84
N GLU A 536 22.01 -9.47 7.19
CA GLU A 536 23.41 -9.13 7.51
C GLU A 536 23.71 -7.65 7.22
N GLN A 537 23.25 -7.14 6.07
CA GLN A 537 23.41 -5.73 5.70
C GLN A 537 22.59 -4.81 6.61
N TYR A 538 21.39 -5.23 7.03
CA TYR A 538 20.57 -4.50 7.98
C TYR A 538 21.30 -4.35 9.32
N GLN A 539 21.78 -5.44 9.91
CA GLN A 539 22.47 -5.43 11.21
C GLN A 539 23.80 -4.68 11.18
N SER A 540 24.48 -4.65 10.03
CA SER A 540 25.78 -3.98 9.87
C SER A 540 25.69 -2.58 9.27
N TYR A 541 24.50 -2.06 8.97
CA TYR A 541 24.35 -0.76 8.33
C TYR A 541 24.84 0.38 9.22
N GLY A 542 25.74 1.22 8.68
CA GLY A 542 26.40 2.28 9.42
C GLY A 542 25.45 3.34 10.00
N GLY A 543 24.24 3.49 9.46
CA GLY A 543 23.24 4.44 9.95
C GLY A 543 22.66 4.11 11.32
N TRP A 544 22.68 2.83 11.73
CA TRP A 544 22.18 2.34 13.02
C TRP A 544 23.03 1.24 13.66
N ASN A 545 24.28 1.04 13.22
CA ASN A 545 25.19 0.03 13.77
C ASN A 545 25.66 0.30 15.22
N TRP A 546 25.20 1.41 15.82
CA TRP A 546 25.36 1.71 17.25
C TRP A 546 24.39 0.91 18.14
N ARG A 547 23.37 0.27 17.54
CA ARG A 547 22.45 -0.62 18.25
C ARG A 547 23.11 -1.96 18.54
N ASP A 548 22.68 -2.57 19.65
CA ASP A 548 23.04 -3.93 20.06
C ASP A 548 21.81 -4.81 20.37
N ASP A 549 20.61 -4.29 20.05
CA ASP A 549 19.30 -4.91 20.31
C ASP A 549 18.60 -5.36 19.03
N PHE A 550 19.36 -5.79 18.02
CA PHE A 550 18.80 -6.33 16.79
C PHE A 550 18.05 -7.64 17.05
N THR A 551 16.93 -7.77 16.39
CA THR A 551 16.03 -8.92 16.44
C THR A 551 16.02 -9.64 15.11
N THR A 552 15.64 -10.92 15.14
CA THR A 552 15.21 -11.66 13.94
C THR A 552 13.85 -11.13 13.47
N TYR A 553 13.43 -11.54 12.28
CA TYR A 553 12.08 -11.24 11.77
C TYR A 553 10.98 -11.65 12.75
N ASP A 554 11.01 -12.87 13.25
CA ASP A 554 9.99 -13.38 14.19
C ASP A 554 9.97 -12.60 15.52
N GLU A 555 11.14 -12.24 16.05
CA GLU A 555 11.24 -11.43 17.28
C GLU A 555 10.76 -10.00 17.04
N GLU A 556 10.98 -9.44 15.85
CA GLU A 556 10.52 -8.10 15.49
C GLU A 556 8.99 -8.05 15.34
N VAL A 557 8.41 -9.08 14.76
CA VAL A 557 6.95 -9.23 14.66
C VAL A 557 6.32 -9.28 16.05
N GLU A 558 6.89 -10.07 16.97
CA GLU A 558 6.38 -10.15 18.36
C GLU A 558 6.55 -8.81 19.09
N TYR A 559 7.68 -8.12 18.92
CA TYR A 559 7.89 -6.79 19.48
C TYR A 559 6.84 -5.78 18.96
N LEU A 560 6.59 -5.75 17.66
CA LEU A 560 5.60 -4.86 17.04
C LEU A 560 4.19 -5.11 17.61
N ARG A 561 3.80 -6.38 17.70
CA ARG A 561 2.50 -6.80 18.28
C ARG A 561 2.36 -6.33 19.72
N GLN A 562 3.35 -6.60 20.57
CA GLN A 562 3.31 -6.21 21.98
C GLN A 562 3.31 -4.70 22.15
N TRP A 563 4.07 -3.98 21.32
CA TRP A 563 4.08 -2.53 21.34
C TRP A 563 2.70 -1.93 21.02
N ILE A 564 1.99 -2.47 20.05
CA ILE A 564 0.62 -2.05 19.71
C ILE A 564 -0.31 -2.27 20.92
N ILE A 565 -0.29 -3.45 21.52
CA ILE A 565 -1.11 -3.76 22.69
C ILE A 565 -0.85 -2.76 23.82
N ASP A 566 0.42 -2.53 24.17
CA ASP A 566 0.81 -1.65 25.25
C ASP A 566 0.45 -0.19 24.96
N ARG A 567 0.64 0.26 23.69
CA ARG A 567 0.31 1.61 23.26
C ARG A 567 -1.19 1.88 23.32
N TRP A 568 -1.99 0.98 22.78
CA TRP A 568 -3.45 1.12 22.79
C TRP A 568 -3.98 1.13 24.22
N ALA A 569 -3.53 0.23 25.08
CA ALA A 569 -3.91 0.22 26.50
C ALA A 569 -3.49 1.51 27.23
N TYR A 570 -2.33 2.08 26.90
CA TYR A 570 -1.87 3.33 27.49
C TYR A 570 -2.76 4.51 27.06
N VAL A 571 -3.09 4.61 25.77
CA VAL A 571 -3.87 5.75 25.25
C VAL A 571 -5.35 5.64 25.64
N ASP A 572 -5.93 4.44 25.65
CA ASP A 572 -7.30 4.18 26.15
C ASP A 572 -7.44 4.59 27.63
N GLY A 573 -6.36 4.46 28.41
CA GLY A 573 -6.32 4.96 29.79
C GLY A 573 -6.31 6.48 29.93
N ILE A 574 -6.09 7.24 28.84
CA ILE A 574 -6.10 8.71 28.80
C ILE A 574 -7.47 9.23 28.35
N TYR A 575 -8.06 8.62 27.33
CA TYR A 575 -9.32 9.02 26.69
C TYR A 575 -10.46 8.02 26.96
#